data_7dcca2bdb7caa8fa608a4367df7108c2
#
_entry.id   7dcca2bdb7caa8fa608a4367df7108c2
#
_cell.length_a   1.000
_cell.length_b   1.000
_cell.length_c   1.000
_cell.angle_alpha   90.00
_cell.angle_beta   90.00
_cell.angle_gamma   90.00
#
_symmetry.space_group_name_H-M   'P 1'
#
loop_
_entity.id
_entity.type
_entity.pdbx_description
1 polymer ?
#
loop_
_entity_poly.entity_id
_entity_poly.type
_entity_poly.pdbx_seq_one_letter_code
_entity_poly.pdbx_strand_id
1 'polypeptide(L)'
;MLRLEKLEGVGNVQMTRAERPVPGAEEVQIKVNRSLSSRGAELFRRYVMPQAVPPSMMGYSTAGRITAVGSQVTEVQCGERANISGPHAQYVAGAYGHIPELMDCETATFIGLSTSAVMWARTTPIEPGDDVVVLGQGIVGNLYMQAVRERQPGRVITVDATPLRCRISSDCGADHVIDVSSTDSVQAVQELTAGKGADVVVECVGGTAGIKSFEQAQQMVKSDGVLHLIALYQGAQKPGDGLLSIDSSLMMSKLLVGGIRVPEPRAKHRDDAVQMLSAGTIRVAPLITHRMPWEQTPEAYHFLYEHPDEAMAVILEWE
;
A
#
# COMPACT_ATOMS: atom_id res chain seq x y z
N MET A 1 -15.10 5.13 -23.83
CA MET A 1 -15.04 4.33 -22.60
C MET A 1 -15.54 5.10 -21.40
N LEU A 2 -15.77 4.46 -20.28
CA LEU A 2 -16.05 5.10 -18.99
C LEU A 2 -14.80 5.09 -18.11
N ARG A 3 -14.65 6.14 -17.29
CA ARG A 3 -13.58 6.29 -16.30
C ARG A 3 -14.06 7.10 -15.10
N LEU A 4 -13.41 6.95 -13.96
CA LEU A 4 -13.63 7.77 -12.78
C LEU A 4 -12.98 9.14 -12.96
N GLU A 5 -13.69 10.20 -12.60
CA GLU A 5 -13.16 11.57 -12.49
C GLU A 5 -13.49 12.18 -11.15
N LYS A 6 -12.60 13.05 -10.66
CA LYS A 6 -12.79 13.89 -9.49
C LYS A 6 -12.90 15.34 -9.95
N LEU A 7 -14.07 15.90 -9.80
CA LEU A 7 -14.37 17.30 -10.12
C LEU A 7 -14.09 18.21 -8.92
N GLU A 8 -14.35 19.52 -9.09
CA GLU A 8 -14.28 20.48 -7.99
C GLU A 8 -15.28 20.11 -6.87
N GLY A 9 -14.87 20.34 -5.62
CA GLY A 9 -15.63 19.97 -4.43
C GLY A 9 -15.13 18.68 -3.78
N VAL A 10 -15.06 18.63 -2.46
CA VAL A 10 -14.69 17.43 -1.70
C VAL A 10 -15.68 16.29 -2.02
N GLY A 11 -15.17 15.10 -2.26
CA GLY A 11 -16.00 13.93 -2.54
C GLY A 11 -16.73 13.94 -3.89
N ASN A 12 -16.52 14.93 -4.74
CA ASN A 12 -17.20 15.02 -6.03
C ASN A 12 -16.55 14.11 -7.07
N VAL A 13 -16.81 12.81 -6.96
CA VAL A 13 -16.34 11.75 -7.85
C VAL A 13 -17.49 11.19 -8.67
N GLN A 14 -17.26 10.96 -9.96
CA GLN A 14 -18.28 10.43 -10.86
C GLN A 14 -17.70 9.65 -12.02
N MET A 15 -18.49 8.76 -12.62
CA MET A 15 -18.15 8.07 -13.85
C MET A 15 -18.43 8.96 -15.06
N THR A 16 -17.44 9.16 -15.91
CA THR A 16 -17.56 10.02 -17.11
C THR A 16 -17.17 9.28 -18.38
N ARG A 17 -17.62 9.79 -19.52
CA ARG A 17 -17.23 9.29 -20.84
C ARG A 17 -15.91 9.93 -21.28
N ALA A 18 -14.99 9.11 -21.79
CA ALA A 18 -13.71 9.55 -22.31
C ALA A 18 -13.35 8.77 -23.58
N GLU A 19 -12.40 9.31 -24.33
CA GLU A 19 -11.81 8.58 -25.43
C GLU A 19 -11.01 7.37 -24.91
N ARG A 20 -10.95 6.32 -25.73
CA ARG A 20 -10.15 5.15 -25.42
C ARG A 20 -8.68 5.48 -25.59
N PRO A 21 -7.80 5.24 -24.59
CA PRO A 21 -6.39 5.59 -24.70
C PRO A 21 -5.71 4.75 -25.77
N VAL A 22 -4.75 5.33 -26.48
CA VAL A 22 -3.89 4.61 -27.42
C VAL A 22 -2.55 4.36 -26.75
N PRO A 23 -2.00 3.13 -26.80
CA PRO A 23 -0.70 2.85 -26.19
C PRO A 23 0.43 3.53 -26.97
N GLY A 24 1.43 4.02 -26.26
CA GLY A 24 2.70 4.48 -26.85
C GLY A 24 3.51 3.31 -27.43
N ALA A 25 4.66 3.61 -28.04
CA ALA A 25 5.47 2.62 -28.74
C ALA A 25 5.89 1.42 -27.86
N GLU A 26 6.21 1.65 -26.58
CA GLU A 26 6.64 0.63 -25.61
C GLU A 26 5.54 0.26 -24.61
N GLU A 27 4.31 0.67 -24.84
CA GLU A 27 3.19 0.48 -23.92
C GLU A 27 2.21 -0.56 -24.45
N VAL A 28 1.34 -1.03 -23.57
CA VAL A 28 0.17 -1.81 -23.97
C VAL A 28 -1.11 -1.11 -23.53
N GLN A 29 -2.21 -1.42 -24.18
CA GLN A 29 -3.56 -1.11 -23.71
C GLN A 29 -4.20 -2.39 -23.16
N ILE A 30 -4.80 -2.30 -21.98
CA ILE A 30 -5.62 -3.37 -21.43
C ILE A 30 -7.10 -2.97 -21.40
N LYS A 31 -7.99 -3.95 -21.61
CA LYS A 31 -9.36 -3.90 -21.09
C LYS A 31 -9.28 -4.34 -19.64
N VAL A 32 -9.61 -3.44 -18.73
CA VAL A 32 -9.51 -3.70 -17.30
C VAL A 32 -10.52 -4.75 -16.88
N ASN A 33 -10.08 -5.71 -16.08
CA ASN A 33 -10.90 -6.73 -15.43
C ASN A 33 -11.09 -6.39 -13.94
N ARG A 34 -10.01 -5.98 -13.27
CA ARG A 34 -10.00 -5.60 -11.85
C ARG A 34 -9.15 -4.35 -11.64
N SER A 35 -9.58 -3.50 -10.71
CA SER A 35 -8.74 -2.42 -10.19
C SER A 35 -8.87 -2.32 -8.68
N LEU A 36 -7.78 -1.93 -8.02
CA LEU A 36 -7.69 -1.83 -6.57
C LEU A 36 -7.88 -0.38 -6.14
N SER A 37 -8.86 -0.14 -5.26
CA SER A 37 -9.02 1.11 -4.54
C SER A 37 -8.66 0.94 -3.07
N SER A 38 -7.99 1.94 -2.50
CA SER A 38 -7.57 1.92 -1.11
C SER A 38 -7.60 3.31 -0.47
N ARG A 39 -7.84 3.34 0.83
CA ARG A 39 -7.97 4.58 1.59
C ARG A 39 -6.74 5.47 1.50
N GLY A 40 -5.55 4.91 1.72
CA GLY A 40 -4.31 5.69 1.84
C GLY A 40 -3.89 6.38 0.55
N ALA A 41 -3.92 5.65 -0.57
CA ALA A 41 -3.45 6.17 -1.85
C ALA A 41 -4.41 7.18 -2.48
N GLU A 42 -5.71 7.05 -2.26
CA GLU A 42 -6.70 7.74 -3.07
C GLU A 42 -7.53 8.78 -2.32
N LEU A 43 -7.73 8.64 -1.01
CA LEU A 43 -8.56 9.60 -0.31
C LEU A 43 -7.81 10.90 0.01
N PHE A 44 -6.61 10.84 0.58
CA PHE A 44 -5.92 12.03 1.10
C PHE A 44 -5.44 13.01 0.03
N ARG A 45 -5.08 12.53 -1.16
CA ARG A 45 -4.55 13.39 -2.25
C ARG A 45 -5.52 13.59 -3.40
N ARG A 46 -6.70 13.00 -3.33
CA ARG A 46 -7.66 13.00 -4.44
C ARG A 46 -9.06 13.31 -3.94
N TYR A 47 -9.71 12.39 -3.27
CA TYR A 47 -11.11 12.50 -2.84
C TYR A 47 -11.39 13.73 -1.95
N VAL A 48 -10.54 14.00 -0.95
CA VAL A 48 -10.71 15.13 -0.01
C VAL A 48 -10.20 16.47 -0.56
N MET A 49 -9.61 16.50 -1.75
CA MET A 49 -9.15 17.74 -2.36
C MET A 49 -10.34 18.60 -2.79
N PRO A 50 -10.36 19.91 -2.50
CA PRO A 50 -11.40 20.80 -3.00
C PRO A 50 -11.30 21.03 -4.52
N GLN A 51 -10.11 20.90 -5.10
CA GLN A 51 -9.89 21.08 -6.55
C GLN A 51 -10.21 19.80 -7.32
N ALA A 52 -10.47 19.96 -8.61
CA ALA A 52 -10.48 18.83 -9.54
C ALA A 52 -9.09 18.15 -9.59
N VAL A 53 -9.09 16.85 -9.80
CA VAL A 53 -7.86 16.04 -9.89
C VAL A 53 -7.76 15.46 -11.31
N PRO A 54 -6.57 15.47 -11.93
CA PRO A 54 -6.39 14.85 -13.24
C PRO A 54 -6.90 13.40 -13.25
N PRO A 55 -7.71 13.00 -14.24
CA PRO A 55 -8.29 11.66 -14.28
C PRO A 55 -7.24 10.52 -14.26
N SER A 56 -6.04 10.76 -14.77
CA SER A 56 -4.92 9.82 -14.72
C SER A 56 -4.47 9.48 -13.28
N MET A 57 -4.83 10.32 -12.32
CA MET A 57 -4.52 10.10 -10.90
C MET A 57 -5.64 9.37 -10.16
N MET A 58 -6.83 9.16 -10.77
CA MET A 58 -7.96 8.51 -10.13
C MET A 58 -7.88 6.99 -10.27
N GLY A 59 -7.06 6.39 -9.47
CA GLY A 59 -6.63 4.99 -9.51
C GLY A 59 -5.11 4.87 -9.54
N TYR A 60 -4.59 3.69 -9.28
CA TYR A 60 -3.14 3.43 -9.29
C TYR A 60 -2.80 1.97 -9.60
N SER A 61 -3.76 1.09 -9.67
CA SER A 61 -3.49 -0.33 -9.92
C SER A 61 -4.65 -1.00 -10.65
N THR A 62 -4.37 -1.49 -11.84
CA THR A 62 -5.34 -2.16 -12.71
C THR A 62 -4.72 -3.45 -13.26
N ALA A 63 -5.57 -4.45 -13.50
CA ALA A 63 -5.19 -5.70 -14.13
C ALA A 63 -6.27 -6.08 -15.16
N GLY A 64 -5.86 -6.65 -16.30
CA GLY A 64 -6.81 -6.99 -17.36
C GLY A 64 -6.15 -7.67 -18.55
N ARG A 65 -6.89 -7.74 -19.66
CA ARG A 65 -6.43 -8.35 -20.91
C ARG A 65 -5.91 -7.29 -21.89
N ILE A 66 -4.77 -7.59 -22.50
CA ILE A 66 -4.16 -6.75 -23.55
C ILE A 66 -5.08 -6.72 -24.76
N THR A 67 -5.39 -5.53 -25.22
CA THR A 67 -6.26 -5.26 -26.39
C THR A 67 -5.55 -4.52 -27.51
N ALA A 68 -4.41 -3.90 -27.23
CA ALA A 68 -3.51 -3.33 -28.22
C ALA A 68 -2.08 -3.27 -27.66
N VAL A 69 -1.10 -3.38 -28.53
CA VAL A 69 0.33 -3.29 -28.19
C VAL A 69 0.98 -2.18 -29.01
N GLY A 70 1.94 -1.48 -28.42
CA GLY A 70 2.75 -0.48 -29.09
C GLY A 70 3.71 -1.12 -30.10
N SER A 71 4.21 -0.31 -31.04
CA SER A 71 5.01 -0.79 -32.17
C SER A 71 6.37 -1.41 -31.78
N GLN A 72 6.86 -1.17 -30.56
CA GLN A 72 8.12 -1.71 -30.05
C GLN A 72 7.92 -2.84 -29.04
N VAL A 73 6.67 -3.17 -28.71
CA VAL A 73 6.34 -4.27 -27.79
C VAL A 73 6.42 -5.60 -28.54
N THR A 74 7.33 -6.47 -28.11
CA THR A 74 7.57 -7.80 -28.74
C THR A 74 7.37 -8.96 -27.75
N GLU A 75 7.29 -8.67 -26.45
CA GLU A 75 7.30 -9.69 -25.38
C GLU A 75 5.91 -10.21 -25.01
N VAL A 76 4.86 -9.48 -25.41
CA VAL A 76 3.47 -9.82 -25.11
C VAL A 76 2.58 -9.57 -26.34
N GLN A 77 1.42 -10.20 -26.36
CA GLN A 77 0.45 -10.05 -27.45
C GLN A 77 -0.99 -9.83 -26.92
N CYS A 78 -1.86 -9.39 -27.82
CA CYS A 78 -3.28 -9.23 -27.51
C CYS A 78 -3.87 -10.55 -26.99
N GLY A 79 -4.71 -10.44 -25.95
CA GLY A 79 -5.33 -11.56 -25.25
C GLY A 79 -4.58 -12.00 -23.98
N GLU A 80 -3.28 -11.74 -23.87
CA GLU A 80 -2.52 -11.98 -22.64
C GLU A 80 -2.94 -11.02 -21.52
N ARG A 81 -2.54 -11.31 -20.30
CA ARG A 81 -2.89 -10.47 -19.13
C ARG A 81 -1.72 -9.63 -18.68
N ALA A 82 -2.04 -8.38 -18.37
CA ALA A 82 -1.07 -7.44 -17.84
C ALA A 82 -1.66 -6.61 -16.68
N ASN A 83 -0.79 -6.16 -15.78
CA ASN A 83 -1.10 -5.13 -14.82
C ASN A 83 -0.46 -3.81 -15.24
N ILE A 84 -1.19 -2.71 -15.03
CA ILE A 84 -0.74 -1.34 -15.32
C ILE A 84 -1.01 -0.47 -14.10
N SER A 85 -0.07 0.41 -13.76
CA SER A 85 -0.35 1.49 -12.82
C SER A 85 -1.14 2.57 -13.56
N GLY A 86 -2.45 2.65 -13.28
CA GLY A 86 -3.34 3.54 -14.02
C GLY A 86 -4.68 3.80 -13.34
N PRO A 87 -5.50 4.65 -13.94
CA PRO A 87 -6.77 5.09 -13.38
C PRO A 87 -7.83 3.98 -13.37
N HIS A 88 -8.89 4.19 -12.57
CA HIS A 88 -10.11 3.41 -12.65
C HIS A 88 -10.88 3.73 -13.93
N ALA A 89 -10.71 2.88 -14.93
CA ALA A 89 -11.28 3.06 -16.26
C ALA A 89 -11.51 1.71 -16.96
N GLN A 90 -12.42 1.66 -17.92
CA GLN A 90 -12.66 0.46 -18.73
C GLN A 90 -11.43 0.02 -19.55
N TYR A 91 -10.62 0.99 -19.98
CA TYR A 91 -9.38 0.76 -20.72
C TYR A 91 -8.28 1.65 -20.17
N VAL A 92 -7.10 1.08 -19.99
CA VAL A 92 -5.89 1.79 -19.54
C VAL A 92 -4.76 1.46 -20.50
N ALA A 93 -3.95 2.47 -20.85
CA ALA A 93 -2.72 2.29 -21.62
C ALA A 93 -1.54 2.81 -20.79
N GLY A 94 -0.40 2.12 -20.89
CA GLY A 94 0.81 2.50 -20.16
C GLY A 94 1.87 1.40 -20.13
N ALA A 95 2.93 1.68 -19.39
CA ALA A 95 3.95 0.70 -19.05
C ALA A 95 3.30 -0.45 -18.25
N TYR A 96 3.68 -1.65 -18.59
CA TYR A 96 2.99 -2.85 -18.14
C TYR A 96 3.91 -3.83 -17.42
N GLY A 97 3.27 -4.72 -16.68
CA GLY A 97 3.90 -5.92 -16.18
C GLY A 97 3.10 -7.14 -16.56
N HIS A 98 3.77 -8.17 -17.05
CA HIS A 98 3.13 -9.46 -17.34
C HIS A 98 2.54 -10.09 -16.06
N ILE A 99 1.34 -10.69 -16.16
CA ILE A 99 0.69 -11.44 -15.09
C ILE A 99 0.89 -12.93 -15.36
N PRO A 100 1.50 -13.69 -14.42
CA PRO A 100 1.64 -15.14 -14.57
C PRO A 100 0.30 -15.84 -14.84
N GLU A 101 0.33 -16.95 -15.58
CA GLU A 101 -0.88 -17.65 -16.01
C GLU A 101 -1.78 -18.12 -14.85
N LEU A 102 -1.19 -18.53 -13.75
CA LEU A 102 -1.92 -19.01 -12.57
C LEU A 102 -2.36 -17.90 -11.60
N MET A 103 -1.86 -16.66 -11.77
CA MET A 103 -2.24 -15.54 -10.92
C MET A 103 -3.52 -14.90 -11.48
N ASP A 104 -4.55 -14.72 -10.66
CA ASP A 104 -5.76 -13.99 -11.07
C ASP A 104 -5.55 -12.47 -11.15
N CYS A 105 -6.47 -11.76 -11.81
CA CYS A 105 -6.38 -10.32 -11.96
C CYS A 105 -6.58 -9.56 -10.64
N GLU A 106 -7.29 -10.13 -9.69
CA GLU A 106 -7.50 -9.53 -8.37
C GLU A 106 -6.17 -9.49 -7.60
N THR A 107 -5.49 -10.63 -7.48
CA THR A 107 -4.15 -10.72 -6.89
C THR A 107 -3.16 -9.82 -7.64
N ALA A 108 -3.23 -9.76 -8.96
CA ALA A 108 -2.33 -8.96 -9.78
C ALA A 108 -2.45 -7.45 -9.54
N THR A 109 -3.59 -6.96 -9.05
CA THR A 109 -3.72 -5.54 -8.64
C THR A 109 -2.82 -5.17 -7.46
N PHE A 110 -2.35 -6.13 -6.69
CA PHE A 110 -1.43 -5.88 -5.57
C PHE A 110 0.06 -5.92 -5.96
N ILE A 111 0.42 -6.30 -7.19
CA ILE A 111 1.83 -6.43 -7.60
C ILE A 111 2.63 -5.15 -7.31
N GLY A 112 2.09 -3.97 -7.67
CA GLY A 112 2.79 -2.70 -7.47
C GLY A 112 3.08 -2.37 -6.01
N LEU A 113 2.11 -2.59 -5.12
CA LEU A 113 2.25 -2.38 -3.67
C LEU A 113 3.15 -3.44 -3.04
N SER A 114 3.02 -4.70 -3.44
CA SER A 114 3.90 -5.78 -2.97
C SER A 114 5.35 -5.56 -3.40
N THR A 115 5.58 -5.07 -4.63
CA THR A 115 6.93 -4.65 -5.07
C THR A 115 7.52 -3.60 -4.13
N SER A 116 6.73 -2.59 -3.77
CA SER A 116 7.19 -1.55 -2.83
C SER A 116 7.43 -2.13 -1.44
N ALA A 117 6.57 -3.02 -0.96
CA ALA A 117 6.75 -3.68 0.34
C ALA A 117 8.07 -4.49 0.40
N VAL A 118 8.38 -5.26 -0.64
CA VAL A 118 9.66 -5.98 -0.78
C VAL A 118 10.85 -5.01 -0.77
N MET A 119 10.75 -3.91 -1.54
CA MET A 119 11.81 -2.89 -1.57
C MET A 119 12.02 -2.23 -0.20
N TRP A 120 10.95 -1.90 0.53
CA TRP A 120 11.05 -1.35 1.89
C TRP A 120 11.64 -2.36 2.87
N ALA A 121 11.21 -3.63 2.83
CA ALA A 121 11.77 -4.69 3.68
C ALA A 121 13.28 -4.88 3.47
N ARG A 122 13.76 -4.71 2.23
CA ARG A 122 15.18 -4.76 1.88
C ARG A 122 15.95 -3.49 2.18
N THR A 123 15.27 -2.34 2.21
CA THR A 123 15.85 -1.06 2.62
C THR A 123 16.05 -0.99 4.12
N THR A 124 15.16 -1.60 4.90
CA THR A 124 15.23 -1.60 6.36
C THR A 124 16.42 -2.45 6.82
N PRO A 125 17.36 -1.91 7.59
CA PRO A 125 18.42 -2.70 8.21
C PRO A 125 17.83 -3.63 9.28
N ILE A 126 17.65 -4.89 8.93
CA ILE A 126 17.12 -5.93 9.81
C ILE A 126 18.11 -7.10 9.82
N GLU A 127 18.48 -7.54 11.01
CA GLU A 127 19.28 -8.73 11.21
C GLU A 127 18.40 -9.94 11.57
N PRO A 128 18.80 -11.17 11.22
CA PRO A 128 18.08 -12.34 11.66
C PRO A 128 17.94 -12.40 13.18
N GLY A 129 16.71 -12.60 13.65
CA GLY A 129 16.40 -12.65 15.07
C GLY A 129 15.92 -11.33 15.69
N ASP A 130 15.91 -10.22 14.94
CA ASP A 130 15.42 -8.92 15.41
C ASP A 130 13.92 -8.93 15.75
N ASP A 131 13.55 -8.18 16.79
CA ASP A 131 12.17 -7.81 17.06
C ASP A 131 11.76 -6.63 16.16
N VAL A 132 10.82 -6.86 15.25
CA VAL A 132 10.33 -5.86 14.30
C VAL A 132 8.92 -5.44 14.67
N VAL A 133 8.71 -4.16 14.97
CA VAL A 133 7.39 -3.56 15.18
C VAL A 133 6.93 -2.85 13.91
N VAL A 134 5.69 -3.09 13.48
CA VAL A 134 5.07 -2.42 12.32
C VAL A 134 3.82 -1.68 12.77
N LEU A 135 3.90 -0.34 12.82
CA LEU A 135 2.77 0.53 13.15
C LEU A 135 1.93 0.81 11.91
N GLY A 136 0.63 0.58 12.03
CA GLY A 136 -0.33 0.74 10.96
C GLY A 136 -0.45 -0.50 10.07
N GLN A 137 -1.59 -1.19 10.19
CA GLN A 137 -1.90 -2.41 9.45
C GLN A 137 -2.91 -2.17 8.31
N GLY A 138 -2.79 -1.00 7.67
CA GLY A 138 -3.38 -0.79 6.35
C GLY A 138 -2.72 -1.69 5.29
N ILE A 139 -3.12 -1.57 4.02
CA ILE A 139 -2.59 -2.44 2.95
C ILE A 139 -1.05 -2.41 2.93
N VAL A 140 -0.43 -1.22 3.02
CA VAL A 140 1.02 -1.06 2.95
C VAL A 140 1.72 -1.73 4.14
N GLY A 141 1.28 -1.44 5.38
CA GLY A 141 1.90 -2.03 6.57
C GLY A 141 1.73 -3.54 6.65
N ASN A 142 0.57 -4.05 6.23
CA ASN A 142 0.33 -5.49 6.20
C ASN A 142 1.19 -6.19 5.13
N LEU A 143 1.30 -5.63 3.91
CA LEU A 143 2.19 -6.17 2.88
C LEU A 143 3.67 -6.11 3.33
N TYR A 144 4.08 -5.02 4.00
CA TYR A 144 5.42 -4.92 4.57
C TYR A 144 5.66 -5.99 5.63
N MET A 145 4.73 -6.17 6.57
CA MET A 145 4.78 -7.18 7.62
C MET A 145 4.97 -8.59 7.06
N GLN A 146 4.32 -8.90 5.95
CA GLN A 146 4.49 -10.18 5.27
C GLN A 146 5.84 -10.27 4.54
N ALA A 147 6.23 -9.21 3.81
CA ALA A 147 7.48 -9.17 3.05
C ALA A 147 8.72 -9.23 3.94
N VAL A 148 8.67 -8.62 5.13
CA VAL A 148 9.81 -8.59 6.05
C VAL A 148 10.24 -9.97 6.56
N ARG A 149 9.37 -10.98 6.43
CA ARG A 149 9.69 -12.37 6.79
C ARG A 149 10.88 -12.94 6.00
N GLU A 150 11.17 -12.43 4.81
CA GLU A 150 12.39 -12.83 4.06
C GLU A 150 13.68 -12.45 4.81
N ARG A 151 13.61 -11.47 5.74
CA ARG A 151 14.74 -11.02 6.56
C ARG A 151 14.96 -11.87 7.81
N GLN A 152 14.10 -12.88 8.05
CA GLN A 152 14.15 -13.81 9.19
C GLN A 152 14.14 -13.10 10.56
N PRO A 153 13.21 -12.13 10.79
CA PRO A 153 13.05 -11.51 12.09
C PRO A 153 12.72 -12.58 13.15
N GLY A 154 13.12 -12.34 14.40
CA GLY A 154 12.76 -13.18 15.53
C GLY A 154 11.25 -13.11 15.81
N ARG A 155 10.69 -11.89 15.80
CA ARG A 155 9.26 -11.62 15.94
C ARG A 155 8.84 -10.44 15.10
N VAL A 156 7.62 -10.50 14.58
CA VAL A 156 6.94 -9.36 13.96
C VAL A 156 5.73 -8.99 14.80
N ILE A 157 5.81 -7.83 15.43
CA ILE A 157 4.79 -7.24 16.30
C ILE A 157 4.06 -6.16 15.49
N THR A 158 2.76 -6.23 15.42
CA THR A 158 1.96 -5.26 14.67
C THR A 158 1.09 -4.41 15.60
N VAL A 159 0.86 -3.17 15.20
CA VAL A 159 0.13 -2.17 15.99
C VAL A 159 -0.88 -1.47 15.08
N ASP A 160 -2.16 -1.51 15.42
CA ASP A 160 -3.23 -0.73 14.74
C ASP A 160 -4.35 -0.36 15.73
N ALA A 161 -5.15 0.64 15.39
CA ALA A 161 -6.30 1.09 16.17
C ALA A 161 -7.61 0.44 15.70
N THR A 162 -7.60 -0.26 14.57
CA THR A 162 -8.80 -0.78 13.92
C THR A 162 -8.91 -2.28 14.15
N PRO A 163 -9.94 -2.78 14.86
CA PRO A 163 -10.09 -4.21 15.15
C PRO A 163 -10.10 -5.10 13.91
N LEU A 164 -10.67 -4.63 12.79
CA LEU A 164 -10.60 -5.33 11.51
C LEU A 164 -9.16 -5.57 11.06
N ARG A 165 -8.32 -4.54 11.11
CA ARG A 165 -6.92 -4.61 10.68
C ARG A 165 -6.08 -5.45 11.63
N CYS A 166 -6.36 -5.39 12.92
CA CYS A 166 -5.75 -6.27 13.91
C CYS A 166 -6.03 -7.74 13.59
N ARG A 167 -7.29 -8.10 13.29
CA ARG A 167 -7.64 -9.48 12.87
C ARG A 167 -6.91 -9.89 11.60
N ILE A 168 -6.97 -9.05 10.55
CA ILE A 168 -6.30 -9.33 9.27
C ILE A 168 -4.79 -9.50 9.47
N SER A 169 -4.18 -8.69 10.33
CA SER A 169 -2.75 -8.79 10.67
C SER A 169 -2.42 -10.14 11.31
N SER A 170 -3.22 -10.58 12.27
CA SER A 170 -3.10 -11.91 12.87
C SER A 170 -3.24 -13.02 11.82
N ASP A 171 -4.27 -12.94 10.98
CA ASP A 171 -4.52 -13.91 9.90
C ASP A 171 -3.37 -13.95 8.88
N CYS A 172 -2.70 -12.83 8.66
CA CYS A 172 -1.54 -12.70 7.76
C CYS A 172 -0.21 -13.08 8.42
N GLY A 173 -0.21 -13.48 9.70
CA GLY A 173 0.95 -14.10 10.33
C GLY A 173 1.79 -13.16 11.19
N ALA A 174 1.22 -12.11 11.78
CA ALA A 174 1.85 -11.38 12.86
C ALA A 174 2.05 -12.29 14.08
N ASP A 175 3.21 -12.21 14.75
CA ASP A 175 3.47 -12.99 15.96
C ASP A 175 2.74 -12.41 17.18
N HIS A 176 2.65 -11.06 17.21
CA HIS A 176 1.86 -10.33 18.20
C HIS A 176 1.10 -9.19 17.54
N VAL A 177 -0.11 -8.95 18.03
CA VAL A 177 -0.97 -7.85 17.55
C VAL A 177 -1.37 -6.99 18.75
N ILE A 178 -1.09 -5.69 18.67
CA ILE A 178 -1.43 -4.70 19.68
C ILE A 178 -2.55 -3.82 19.13
N ASP A 179 -3.71 -3.87 19.77
CA ASP A 179 -4.84 -2.98 19.51
C ASP A 179 -4.73 -1.73 20.42
N VAL A 180 -4.38 -0.61 19.82
CA VAL A 180 -4.18 0.66 20.55
C VAL A 180 -5.48 1.30 21.03
N SER A 181 -6.63 0.78 20.63
CA SER A 181 -7.92 1.24 21.17
C SER A 181 -8.13 0.81 22.62
N SER A 182 -7.44 -0.24 23.06
CA SER A 182 -7.56 -0.85 24.38
C SER A 182 -6.24 -0.95 25.15
N THR A 183 -5.10 -0.72 24.51
CA THR A 183 -3.77 -0.97 25.08
C THR A 183 -2.82 0.17 24.76
N ASP A 184 -2.01 0.57 25.74
CA ASP A 184 -0.87 1.47 25.49
C ASP A 184 0.18 0.72 24.68
N SER A 185 0.37 1.15 23.44
CA SER A 185 1.25 0.45 22.50
C SER A 185 2.73 0.55 22.87
N VAL A 186 3.17 1.65 23.46
CA VAL A 186 4.56 1.82 23.92
C VAL A 186 4.84 0.85 25.07
N GLN A 187 3.95 0.84 26.06
CA GLN A 187 4.08 -0.07 27.19
C GLN A 187 4.06 -1.54 26.73
N ALA A 188 3.14 -1.91 25.85
CA ALA A 188 3.02 -3.28 25.35
C ALA A 188 4.29 -3.73 24.59
N VAL A 189 4.88 -2.88 23.77
CA VAL A 189 6.16 -3.15 23.09
C VAL A 189 7.28 -3.30 24.10
N GLN A 190 7.35 -2.44 25.12
CA GLN A 190 8.36 -2.54 26.18
C GLN A 190 8.23 -3.86 26.96
N GLU A 191 7.02 -4.28 27.28
CA GLU A 191 6.77 -5.56 27.96
C GLU A 191 7.21 -6.76 27.09
N LEU A 192 6.83 -6.78 25.81
CA LEU A 192 7.22 -7.83 24.87
C LEU A 192 8.74 -7.92 24.66
N THR A 193 9.45 -6.78 24.77
CA THR A 193 10.90 -6.69 24.57
C THR A 193 11.71 -6.64 25.88
N ALA A 194 11.09 -7.01 27.01
CA ALA A 194 11.71 -7.00 28.34
C ALA A 194 12.33 -5.63 28.72
N GLY A 195 11.67 -4.54 28.35
CA GLY A 195 12.09 -3.16 28.64
C GLY A 195 13.19 -2.60 27.75
N LYS A 196 13.64 -3.34 26.75
CA LYS A 196 14.74 -2.91 25.85
C LYS A 196 14.26 -2.05 24.68
N GLY A 197 12.99 -2.18 24.28
CA GLY A 197 12.46 -1.68 23.02
C GLY A 197 12.78 -2.61 21.84
N ALA A 198 12.13 -2.38 20.71
CA ALA A 198 12.29 -3.19 19.50
C ALA A 198 13.57 -2.83 18.73
N ASP A 199 14.18 -3.81 18.08
CA ASP A 199 15.34 -3.62 17.21
C ASP A 199 15.02 -2.71 16.04
N VAL A 200 13.85 -2.92 15.45
CA VAL A 200 13.38 -2.17 14.31
C VAL A 200 11.91 -1.76 14.54
N VAL A 201 11.61 -0.49 14.30
CA VAL A 201 10.24 0.02 14.26
C VAL A 201 9.98 0.61 12.88
N VAL A 202 8.89 0.20 12.25
CA VAL A 202 8.49 0.67 10.91
C VAL A 202 7.16 1.38 11.01
N GLU A 203 7.14 2.63 10.58
CA GLU A 203 5.99 3.49 10.69
C GLU A 203 5.25 3.57 9.35
N CYS A 204 4.01 3.03 9.32
CA CYS A 204 3.14 2.94 8.16
C CYS A 204 1.80 3.68 8.34
N VAL A 205 1.61 4.44 9.43
CA VAL A 205 0.38 5.19 9.70
C VAL A 205 0.43 6.53 8.97
N GLY A 206 -0.34 6.65 7.90
CA GLY A 206 -0.42 7.89 7.13
C GLY A 206 -1.36 8.94 7.73
N GLY A 207 -1.29 10.16 7.17
CA GLY A 207 -2.16 11.27 7.54
C GLY A 207 -1.87 11.84 8.93
N THR A 208 -2.87 12.50 9.53
CA THR A 208 -2.72 13.17 10.83
C THR A 208 -2.49 12.23 12.01
N ALA A 209 -3.05 11.02 11.95
CA ALA A 209 -2.82 9.99 12.96
C ALA A 209 -1.36 9.53 13.01
N GLY A 210 -0.64 9.61 11.89
CA GLY A 210 0.77 9.28 11.79
C GLY A 210 1.69 10.17 12.62
N ILE A 211 1.31 11.40 12.92
CA ILE A 211 2.10 12.30 13.78
C ILE A 211 2.24 11.69 15.18
N LYS A 212 1.11 11.30 15.78
CA LYS A 212 1.11 10.63 17.10
C LYS A 212 1.79 9.26 17.04
N SER A 213 1.55 8.51 15.98
CA SER A 213 2.18 7.20 15.77
C SER A 213 3.70 7.32 15.69
N PHE A 214 4.21 8.34 14.99
CA PHE A 214 5.65 8.62 14.93
C PHE A 214 6.26 9.01 16.29
N GLU A 215 5.56 9.80 17.11
CA GLU A 215 5.99 10.11 18.47
C GLU A 215 6.09 8.85 19.34
N GLN A 216 5.13 7.94 19.22
CA GLN A 216 5.15 6.64 19.91
C GLN A 216 6.26 5.73 19.38
N ALA A 217 6.50 5.71 18.06
CA ALA A 217 7.55 4.92 17.42
C ALA A 217 8.94 5.24 18.00
N GLN A 218 9.24 6.52 18.26
CA GLN A 218 10.50 6.95 18.86
C GLN A 218 10.74 6.34 20.25
N GLN A 219 9.66 6.07 21.00
CA GLN A 219 9.71 5.48 22.34
C GLN A 219 9.76 3.94 22.32
N MET A 220 9.36 3.33 21.20
CA MET A 220 9.34 1.87 21.03
C MET A 220 10.68 1.31 20.58
N VAL A 221 11.47 2.08 19.82
CA VAL A 221 12.73 1.61 19.26
C VAL A 221 13.84 1.64 20.32
N LYS A 222 14.61 0.55 20.44
CA LYS A 222 15.73 0.44 21.40
C LYS A 222 16.87 1.43 21.07
N SER A 223 17.81 1.61 22.00
CA SER A 223 19.11 2.22 21.70
C SER A 223 19.81 1.42 20.59
N ASP A 224 20.45 2.11 19.67
CA ASP A 224 21.08 1.55 18.46
C ASP A 224 20.12 0.83 17.49
N GLY A 225 18.82 0.98 17.71
CA GLY A 225 17.78 0.44 16.84
C GLY A 225 17.48 1.32 15.62
N VAL A 226 16.57 0.84 14.79
CA VAL A 226 16.17 1.47 13.51
C VAL A 226 14.73 1.93 13.57
N LEU A 227 14.48 3.18 13.18
CA LEU A 227 13.14 3.71 12.89
C LEU A 227 13.03 3.99 11.40
N HIS A 228 12.19 3.24 10.69
CA HIS A 228 11.98 3.40 9.26
C HIS A 228 10.62 4.04 8.96
N LEU A 229 10.63 5.16 8.23
CA LEU A 229 9.45 5.90 7.82
C LEU A 229 9.02 5.51 6.40
N ILE A 230 7.86 4.87 6.30
CA ILE A 230 7.26 4.46 5.02
C ILE A 230 6.04 5.32 4.69
N ALA A 231 5.31 5.76 5.71
CA ALA A 231 4.07 6.50 5.54
C ALA A 231 4.29 7.93 5.03
N LEU A 232 3.22 8.49 4.46
CA LEU A 232 3.15 9.90 4.07
C LEU A 232 2.27 10.65 5.09
N TYR A 233 2.87 11.59 5.81
CA TYR A 233 2.25 12.35 6.90
C TYR A 233 1.51 13.59 6.41
N GLN A 234 0.89 13.55 5.27
CA GLN A 234 0.18 14.69 4.74
C GLN A 234 -1.18 14.86 5.40
N GLY A 235 -1.27 15.83 6.29
CA GLY A 235 -2.51 16.54 6.65
C GLY A 235 -2.82 17.61 5.63
N ALA A 236 -2.50 17.57 4.54
CA ALA A 236 -2.88 17.97 3.20
C ALA A 236 -3.04 19.43 2.82
N GLN A 237 -3.25 20.42 3.61
CA GLN A 237 -3.73 21.69 3.04
C GLN A 237 -2.99 22.96 3.44
N LYS A 238 -2.09 22.88 4.39
CA LYS A 238 -1.33 24.08 4.84
C LYS A 238 0.17 23.77 4.85
N PRO A 239 1.02 24.76 4.55
CA PRO A 239 2.46 24.66 4.81
C PRO A 239 2.70 24.33 6.29
N GLY A 240 3.45 23.26 6.55
CA GLY A 240 3.71 22.76 7.91
C GLY A 240 2.84 21.57 8.35
N ASP A 241 1.72 21.29 7.67
CA ASP A 241 1.00 20.04 7.87
C ASP A 241 1.91 18.86 7.45
N GLY A 242 2.04 17.86 8.32
CA GLY A 242 2.89 16.70 8.06
C GLY A 242 4.34 16.84 8.54
N LEU A 243 4.66 17.89 9.28
CA LEU A 243 5.93 17.97 9.99
C LEU A 243 5.93 16.98 11.16
N LEU A 244 7.04 16.27 11.32
CA LEU A 244 7.27 15.33 12.40
C LEU A 244 8.24 15.94 13.42
N SER A 245 7.90 15.83 14.70
CA SER A 245 8.79 16.22 15.79
C SER A 245 9.75 15.08 16.13
N ILE A 246 11.03 15.34 16.08
CA ILE A 246 12.07 14.41 16.54
C ILE A 246 12.47 14.78 17.96
N ASP A 247 12.31 13.87 18.90
CA ASP A 247 12.90 13.97 20.22
C ASP A 247 14.38 13.57 20.14
N SER A 248 15.26 14.57 20.20
CA SER A 248 16.70 14.35 20.06
C SER A 248 17.27 13.47 21.18
N SER A 249 16.68 13.49 22.37
CA SER A 249 17.12 12.67 23.50
C SER A 249 16.84 11.18 23.24
N LEU A 250 15.72 10.88 22.58
CA LEU A 250 15.35 9.51 22.22
C LEU A 250 16.10 9.03 20.96
N MET A 251 16.38 9.94 20.01
CA MET A 251 16.86 9.55 18.67
C MET A 251 18.38 9.65 18.49
N MET A 252 19.13 10.14 19.48
CA MET A 252 20.57 10.40 19.35
C MET A 252 21.40 9.14 19.04
N SER A 253 20.99 7.98 19.52
CA SER A 253 21.67 6.70 19.29
C SER A 253 20.97 5.80 18.26
N LYS A 254 19.97 6.31 17.53
CA LYS A 254 19.11 5.51 16.66
C LYS A 254 19.29 5.89 15.19
N LEU A 255 19.07 4.91 14.30
CA LEU A 255 19.08 5.16 12.87
C LEU A 255 17.67 5.50 12.37
N LEU A 256 17.50 6.68 11.79
CA LEU A 256 16.29 7.07 11.09
C LEU A 256 16.46 6.82 9.60
N VAL A 257 15.60 5.97 9.03
CA VAL A 257 15.57 5.62 7.62
C VAL A 257 14.32 6.21 6.97
N GLY A 258 14.44 6.74 5.78
CA GLY A 258 13.30 7.21 4.97
C GLY A 258 13.40 6.78 3.52
N GLY A 259 12.26 6.43 2.93
CA GLY A 259 12.17 6.08 1.53
C GLY A 259 12.65 4.68 1.19
N ILE A 260 13.04 4.50 -0.09
CA ILE A 260 13.51 3.21 -0.64
C ILE A 260 14.94 3.40 -1.13
N ARG A 261 15.84 2.57 -0.63
CA ARG A 261 17.25 2.55 -1.05
C ARG A 261 17.72 1.11 -1.20
N VAL A 262 17.61 0.60 -2.40
CA VAL A 262 18.08 -0.76 -2.77
C VAL A 262 18.99 -0.67 -3.99
N PRO A 263 20.06 -1.45 -4.05
CA PRO A 263 21.01 -1.41 -5.17
C PRO A 263 20.43 -2.03 -6.45
N GLU A 264 19.52 -2.98 -6.32
CA GLU A 264 18.94 -3.69 -7.45
C GLU A 264 17.84 -2.86 -8.15
N PRO A 265 17.67 -3.05 -9.47
CA PRO A 265 16.62 -2.37 -10.22
C PRO A 265 15.21 -2.81 -9.76
N ARG A 266 14.24 -1.90 -9.85
CA ARG A 266 12.85 -2.16 -9.44
C ARG A 266 12.24 -3.41 -10.11
N ALA A 267 12.64 -3.70 -11.35
CA ALA A 267 12.16 -4.89 -12.07
C ALA A 267 12.43 -6.20 -11.30
N LYS A 268 13.64 -6.36 -10.75
CA LYS A 268 13.99 -7.55 -9.95
C LYS A 268 13.07 -7.69 -8.72
N HIS A 269 12.84 -6.59 -8.01
CA HIS A 269 11.95 -6.62 -6.85
C HIS A 269 10.48 -6.90 -7.23
N ARG A 270 10.09 -6.49 -8.44
CA ARG A 270 8.78 -6.84 -8.98
C ARG A 270 8.68 -8.35 -9.23
N ASP A 271 9.69 -8.95 -9.82
CA ASP A 271 9.69 -10.40 -10.08
C ASP A 271 9.65 -11.20 -8.78
N ASP A 272 10.42 -10.78 -7.78
CA ASP A 272 10.38 -11.37 -6.44
C ASP A 272 9.00 -11.22 -5.78
N ALA A 273 8.38 -10.04 -5.87
CA ALA A 273 7.03 -9.81 -5.35
C ALA A 273 5.98 -10.67 -6.07
N VAL A 274 6.09 -10.82 -7.39
CA VAL A 274 5.23 -11.72 -8.17
C VAL A 274 5.42 -13.18 -7.74
N GLN A 275 6.64 -13.59 -7.49
CA GLN A 275 6.93 -14.94 -6.97
C GLN A 275 6.34 -15.14 -5.56
N MET A 276 6.49 -14.17 -4.65
CA MET A 276 5.94 -14.23 -3.30
C MET A 276 4.40 -14.27 -3.29
N LEU A 277 3.75 -13.49 -4.17
CA LEU A 277 2.30 -13.53 -4.36
C LEU A 277 1.85 -14.89 -4.92
N SER A 278 2.55 -15.42 -5.93
CA SER A 278 2.24 -16.71 -6.56
C SER A 278 2.42 -17.89 -5.61
N ALA A 279 3.43 -17.81 -4.73
CA ALA A 279 3.71 -18.83 -3.71
C ALA A 279 2.81 -18.70 -2.47
N GLY A 280 2.01 -17.63 -2.34
CA GLY A 280 1.21 -17.37 -1.16
C GLY A 280 2.03 -16.91 0.08
N THR A 281 3.30 -16.56 -0.10
CA THR A 281 4.15 -15.95 0.95
C THR A 281 3.62 -14.55 1.29
N ILE A 282 3.19 -13.78 0.28
CA ILE A 282 2.37 -12.59 0.45
C ILE A 282 0.94 -12.96 0.11
N ARG A 283 0.05 -12.90 1.09
CA ARG A 283 -1.38 -13.20 0.97
C ARG A 283 -2.17 -11.91 0.92
N VAL A 284 -2.88 -11.68 -0.16
CA VAL A 284 -3.67 -10.46 -0.37
C VAL A 284 -5.17 -10.67 -0.22
N ALA A 285 -5.66 -11.89 -0.35
CA ALA A 285 -7.07 -12.21 -0.20
C ALA A 285 -7.67 -11.75 1.14
N PRO A 286 -7.00 -11.87 2.31
CA PRO A 286 -7.51 -11.34 3.57
C PRO A 286 -7.62 -9.80 3.62
N LEU A 287 -6.85 -9.09 2.78
CA LEU A 287 -6.85 -7.64 2.71
C LEU A 287 -8.05 -7.09 1.94
N ILE A 288 -8.66 -7.92 1.09
CA ILE A 288 -9.80 -7.52 0.24
C ILE A 288 -11.06 -7.64 1.07
N THR A 289 -11.55 -6.51 1.53
CA THR A 289 -12.76 -6.45 2.37
C THR A 289 -14.03 -6.35 1.54
N HIS A 290 -13.95 -5.74 0.37
CA HIS A 290 -15.13 -5.52 -0.49
C HIS A 290 -14.80 -5.73 -1.97
N ARG A 291 -15.82 -6.18 -2.71
CA ARG A 291 -15.84 -6.22 -4.18
C ARG A 291 -17.08 -5.48 -4.63
N MET A 292 -16.90 -4.54 -5.54
CA MET A 292 -17.98 -3.68 -6.04
C MET A 292 -17.93 -3.64 -7.57
N PRO A 293 -19.09 -3.66 -8.25
CA PRO A 293 -19.12 -3.47 -9.69
C PRO A 293 -18.61 -2.06 -10.02
N TRP A 294 -17.98 -1.90 -11.18
CA TRP A 294 -17.35 -0.65 -11.60
C TRP A 294 -18.30 0.55 -11.65
N GLU A 295 -19.61 0.32 -11.89
CA GLU A 295 -20.65 1.35 -11.85
C GLU A 295 -20.71 2.03 -10.49
N GLN A 296 -20.39 1.31 -9.43
CA GLN A 296 -20.37 1.78 -8.04
C GLN A 296 -18.98 2.32 -7.62
N THR A 297 -18.10 2.67 -8.56
CA THR A 297 -16.78 3.23 -8.21
C THR A 297 -16.89 4.51 -7.38
N PRO A 298 -17.79 5.48 -7.68
CA PRO A 298 -17.98 6.63 -6.79
C PRO A 298 -18.41 6.25 -5.38
N GLU A 299 -19.33 5.29 -5.23
CA GLU A 299 -19.81 4.77 -3.95
C GLU A 299 -18.69 4.07 -3.18
N ALA A 300 -17.80 3.37 -3.87
CA ALA A 300 -16.62 2.75 -3.24
C ALA A 300 -15.71 3.80 -2.60
N TYR A 301 -15.52 4.97 -3.21
CA TYR A 301 -14.77 6.08 -2.63
C TYR A 301 -15.46 6.68 -1.41
N HIS A 302 -16.79 6.89 -1.49
CA HIS A 302 -17.59 7.35 -0.34
C HIS A 302 -17.50 6.36 0.80
N PHE A 303 -17.68 5.08 0.52
CA PHE A 303 -17.59 4.01 1.52
C PHE A 303 -16.22 3.95 2.20
N LEU A 304 -15.13 3.98 1.42
CA LEU A 304 -13.77 4.03 1.98
C LEU A 304 -13.54 5.26 2.87
N TYR A 305 -14.19 6.38 2.58
CA TYR A 305 -14.07 7.60 3.36
C TYR A 305 -14.89 7.55 4.65
N GLU A 306 -16.15 7.12 4.56
CA GLU A 306 -17.13 7.15 5.65
C GLU A 306 -16.98 5.97 6.62
N HIS A 307 -16.47 4.81 6.14
CA HIS A 307 -16.34 3.56 6.90
C HIS A 307 -14.88 3.10 7.04
N PRO A 308 -14.01 3.90 7.69
CA PRO A 308 -12.57 3.60 7.80
C PRO A 308 -12.27 2.31 8.56
N ASP A 309 -13.20 1.89 9.42
CA ASP A 309 -13.04 0.72 10.29
C ASP A 309 -13.60 -0.57 9.68
N GLU A 310 -14.33 -0.45 8.55
CA GLU A 310 -14.96 -1.57 7.86
C GLU A 310 -14.25 -1.92 6.54
N ALA A 311 -13.47 -1.00 5.98
CA ALA A 311 -12.85 -1.14 4.67
C ALA A 311 -11.33 -1.05 4.71
N MET A 312 -10.67 -1.96 3.97
CA MET A 312 -9.23 -1.94 3.76
C MET A 312 -8.88 -1.86 2.27
N ALA A 313 -9.13 -2.90 1.50
CA ALA A 313 -9.01 -2.91 0.05
C ALA A 313 -10.39 -3.14 -0.57
N VAL A 314 -10.74 -2.33 -1.56
CA VAL A 314 -11.94 -2.50 -2.38
C VAL A 314 -11.50 -2.86 -3.80
N ILE A 315 -11.94 -4.00 -4.29
CA ILE A 315 -11.75 -4.41 -5.68
C ILE A 315 -12.94 -3.93 -6.50
N LEU A 316 -12.65 -3.20 -7.57
CA LEU A 316 -13.64 -2.79 -8.56
C LEU A 316 -13.65 -3.79 -9.71
N GLU A 317 -14.82 -4.34 -10.00
CA GLU A 317 -15.05 -5.37 -11.01
C GLU A 317 -15.54 -4.73 -12.31
N TRP A 318 -14.77 -4.88 -13.39
CA TRP A 318 -14.99 -4.19 -14.67
C TRP A 318 -15.60 -5.09 -15.78
N GLU A 319 -15.95 -6.30 -15.44
CA GLU A 319 -16.61 -7.26 -16.36
C GLU A 319 -18.04 -7.49 -16.00
#